data_bd9a05e76a7a53337670cb4d9674d2ec
#
_entry.id   bd9a05e76a7a53337670cb4d9674d2ec
#
_cell.length_a   1.000
_cell.length_b   1.000
_cell.length_c   1.000
_cell.angle_alpha   90.00
_cell.angle_beta   90.00
_cell.angle_gamma   90.00
#
_symmetry.space_group_name_H-M   'P 1'
#
loop_
_entity.id
_entity.type
_entity.pdbx_description
1 polymer ?
#
loop_
_entity_poly.entity_id
_entity_poly.type
_entity_poly.pdbx_seq_one_letter_code
_entity_poly.pdbx_strand_id
1 'polypeptide(L)'
;MDTQTYFFRRTNTNAKGDPRSWTDHLLWHHACHTVDLFQYQTQSKVVKSFGLQGPLHPDLGIAMDMSIGMKTEDEAICTLSLSFNNNGPFGTFFRYICDNGTYLARYDDLYDGDNKQIDLSKVDVSNNGIELIDREFISAIREHRPPNACVTDAISAMETLDKIERDLHSD
;
A
#
# COMPACT_ATOMS: atom_id res chain seq x y z
N MET A 1 -7.55 8.73 5.11
CA MET A 1 -6.97 7.43 5.52
C MET A 1 -5.67 7.68 6.26
N ASP A 2 -5.41 6.95 7.31
CA ASP A 2 -4.14 6.91 8.04
C ASP A 2 -3.69 5.45 8.11
N THR A 3 -2.45 5.15 7.71
CA THR A 3 -1.99 3.77 7.59
C THR A 3 -0.50 3.66 7.86
N GLN A 4 -0.09 2.48 8.29
CA GLN A 4 1.32 2.10 8.42
C GLN A 4 1.55 0.74 7.79
N THR A 5 2.76 0.55 7.27
CA THR A 5 3.23 -0.72 6.73
C THR A 5 4.65 -0.93 7.20
N TYR A 6 4.84 -1.79 8.19
CA TYR A 6 6.09 -1.96 8.90
C TYR A 6 6.61 -3.39 8.78
N PHE A 7 7.89 -3.50 8.47
CA PHE A 7 8.61 -4.76 8.34
C PHE A 7 9.94 -4.72 9.08
N PHE A 8 10.57 -5.85 9.17
CA PHE A 8 11.95 -5.96 9.64
C PHE A 8 12.86 -6.46 8.53
N ARG A 9 13.83 -5.65 8.11
CA ARG A 9 14.77 -5.99 7.05
C ARG A 9 16.19 -5.65 7.45
N ARG A 10 17.13 -6.59 7.24
CA ARG A 10 18.56 -6.43 7.54
C ARG A 10 19.47 -7.01 6.46
N THR A 11 18.91 -7.42 5.31
CA THR A 11 19.69 -8.00 4.21
C THR A 11 19.27 -7.42 2.86
N ASN A 12 20.23 -7.34 1.92
CA ASN A 12 19.99 -7.00 0.51
C ASN A 12 19.88 -8.23 -0.39
N THR A 13 19.72 -9.40 0.19
CA THR A 13 19.53 -10.65 -0.54
C THR A 13 18.11 -11.17 -0.32
N ASN A 14 17.58 -11.87 -1.33
CA ASN A 14 16.32 -12.58 -1.23
C ASN A 14 16.52 -13.93 -0.50
N ALA A 15 15.44 -14.71 -0.35
CA ALA A 15 15.48 -16.00 0.34
C ALA A 15 16.39 -17.04 -0.35
N LYS A 16 16.74 -16.84 -1.63
CA LYS A 16 17.66 -17.69 -2.39
C LYS A 16 19.11 -17.23 -2.30
N GLY A 17 19.39 -16.09 -1.66
CA GLY A 17 20.72 -15.50 -1.58
C GLY A 17 21.09 -14.56 -2.73
N ASP A 18 20.19 -14.35 -3.72
CA ASP A 18 20.42 -13.43 -4.82
C ASP A 18 20.28 -11.96 -4.38
N PRO A 19 20.97 -11.01 -4.99
CA PRO A 19 20.75 -9.59 -4.75
C PRO A 19 19.29 -9.20 -5.02
N ARG A 20 18.73 -8.34 -4.18
CA ARG A 20 17.40 -7.77 -4.38
C ARG A 20 17.39 -6.78 -5.54
N SER A 21 16.25 -6.62 -6.18
CA SER A 21 16.04 -5.60 -7.21
C SER A 21 16.25 -4.18 -6.64
N TRP A 22 16.65 -3.25 -7.47
CA TRP A 22 16.71 -1.83 -7.12
C TRP A 22 15.36 -1.24 -6.70
N THR A 23 14.27 -1.83 -7.19
CA THR A 23 12.91 -1.44 -6.80
C THR A 23 12.47 -2.02 -5.46
N ASP A 24 13.23 -2.95 -4.86
CA ASP A 24 12.87 -3.60 -3.60
C ASP A 24 13.23 -2.71 -2.40
N HIS A 25 12.54 -1.59 -2.28
CA HIS A 25 12.63 -0.66 -1.17
C HIS A 25 11.25 -0.09 -0.80
N LEU A 26 11.17 0.78 0.22
CA LEU A 26 9.90 1.24 0.78
C LEU A 26 8.96 1.85 -0.24
N LEU A 27 9.45 2.70 -1.17
CA LEU A 27 8.60 3.39 -2.13
C LEU A 27 8.00 2.43 -3.17
N TRP A 28 8.85 1.78 -3.98
CA TRP A 28 8.38 1.00 -5.13
C TRP A 28 7.83 -0.37 -4.78
N HIS A 29 8.26 -0.98 -3.67
CA HIS A 29 7.82 -2.32 -3.30
C HIS A 29 6.68 -2.34 -2.28
N HIS A 30 6.58 -1.33 -1.41
CA HIS A 30 5.58 -1.31 -0.34
C HIS A 30 4.57 -0.17 -0.47
N ALA A 31 5.00 1.06 -0.73
CA ALA A 31 4.08 2.18 -0.86
C ALA A 31 3.14 2.03 -2.05
N CYS A 32 3.57 1.36 -3.14
CA CYS A 32 2.75 1.12 -4.32
C CYS A 32 1.39 0.51 -3.99
N HIS A 33 1.34 -0.44 -3.08
CA HIS A 33 0.10 -1.09 -2.67
C HIS A 33 -0.88 -0.12 -1.98
N THR A 34 -0.37 0.76 -1.13
CA THR A 34 -1.21 1.75 -0.44
C THR A 34 -1.63 2.90 -1.36
N VAL A 35 -0.74 3.34 -2.24
CA VAL A 35 -1.07 4.39 -3.23
C VAL A 35 -2.18 3.91 -4.15
N ASP A 36 -2.06 2.70 -4.67
CA ASP A 36 -3.07 2.07 -5.51
C ASP A 36 -4.40 1.87 -4.76
N LEU A 37 -4.34 1.28 -3.55
CA LEU A 37 -5.52 1.07 -2.70
C LEU A 37 -6.24 2.39 -2.40
N PHE A 38 -5.52 3.46 -2.09
CA PHE A 38 -6.11 4.76 -1.78
C PHE A 38 -6.85 5.35 -2.98
N GLN A 39 -6.27 5.31 -4.18
CA GLN A 39 -6.92 5.77 -5.40
C GLN A 39 -8.11 4.86 -5.77
N TYR A 40 -7.97 3.55 -5.60
CA TYR A 40 -9.06 2.60 -5.83
C TYR A 40 -10.26 2.85 -4.91
N GLN A 41 -10.02 3.09 -3.62
CA GLN A 41 -11.09 3.30 -2.64
C GLN A 41 -11.77 4.66 -2.79
N THR A 42 -11.02 5.71 -3.11
CA THR A 42 -11.57 7.05 -3.32
C THR A 42 -12.15 7.22 -4.72
N GLN A 43 -11.82 6.35 -5.67
CA GLN A 43 -12.15 6.50 -7.10
C GLN A 43 -11.69 7.86 -7.65
N SER A 44 -10.61 8.40 -7.10
CA SER A 44 -10.12 9.76 -7.34
C SER A 44 -8.60 9.76 -7.48
N LYS A 45 -8.08 10.60 -8.39
CA LYS A 45 -6.64 10.69 -8.63
C LYS A 45 -5.94 11.50 -7.55
N VAL A 46 -4.72 11.11 -7.23
CA VAL A 46 -3.83 11.89 -6.37
C VAL A 46 -3.32 13.12 -7.13
N VAL A 47 -3.66 14.31 -6.64
CA VAL A 47 -3.24 15.60 -7.22
C VAL A 47 -2.09 16.26 -6.48
N LYS A 48 -1.90 15.89 -5.22
CA LYS A 48 -0.79 16.39 -4.39
C LYS A 48 -0.21 15.24 -3.58
N SER A 49 1.10 15.14 -3.62
CA SER A 49 1.85 14.16 -2.81
C SER A 49 3.15 14.78 -2.33
N PHE A 50 3.68 14.29 -1.23
CA PHE A 50 5.03 14.54 -0.76
C PHE A 50 5.56 13.32 -0.03
N GLY A 51 6.88 13.17 -0.01
CA GLY A 51 7.56 12.12 0.72
C GLY A 51 8.66 12.69 1.61
N LEU A 52 8.89 12.02 2.74
CA LEU A 52 10.06 12.22 3.60
C LEU A 52 10.67 10.86 3.85
N GLN A 53 12.00 10.79 3.74
CA GLN A 53 12.73 9.55 4.03
C GLN A 53 13.81 9.78 5.08
N GLY A 54 14.09 8.75 5.87
CA GLY A 54 15.21 8.73 6.78
C GLY A 54 16.54 8.56 6.04
N PRO A 55 17.68 8.55 6.79
CA PRO A 55 18.98 8.35 6.19
C PRO A 55 19.09 6.95 5.57
N LEU A 56 19.97 6.83 4.57
CA LEU A 56 20.30 5.54 3.98
C LEU A 56 21.02 4.66 5.00
N HIS A 57 20.60 3.40 5.10
CA HIS A 57 21.29 2.42 5.91
C HIS A 57 22.69 2.15 5.30
N PRO A 58 23.79 2.21 6.09
CA PRO A 58 25.15 2.15 5.55
C PRO A 58 25.44 0.86 4.77
N ASP A 59 24.91 -0.27 5.21
CA ASP A 59 25.17 -1.57 4.57
C ASP A 59 24.13 -1.93 3.49
N LEU A 60 22.94 -1.37 3.55
CA LEU A 60 21.84 -1.71 2.63
C LEU A 60 21.68 -0.69 1.49
N GLY A 61 22.17 0.54 1.67
CA GLY A 61 22.08 1.61 0.68
C GLY A 61 20.64 2.11 0.40
N ILE A 62 19.68 1.79 1.28
CA ILE A 62 18.27 2.19 1.17
C ILE A 62 17.80 2.91 2.42
N ALA A 63 16.79 3.78 2.29
CA ALA A 63 16.13 4.37 3.45
C ALA A 63 15.32 3.29 4.18
N MET A 64 15.44 3.30 5.51
CA MET A 64 14.76 2.32 6.37
C MET A 64 13.40 2.81 6.88
N ASP A 65 13.15 4.09 6.78
CA ASP A 65 11.91 4.74 7.24
C ASP A 65 11.47 5.76 6.20
N MET A 66 10.17 5.86 5.98
CA MET A 66 9.55 6.79 5.03
C MET A 66 8.17 7.20 5.50
N SER A 67 7.80 8.46 5.25
CA SER A 67 6.45 8.97 5.41
C SER A 67 5.98 9.62 4.13
N ILE A 68 4.74 9.34 3.73
CA ILE A 68 4.12 9.86 2.51
C ILE A 68 2.80 10.51 2.87
N GLY A 69 2.56 11.71 2.37
CA GLY A 69 1.27 12.37 2.38
C GLY A 69 0.70 12.48 0.98
N MET A 70 -0.60 12.23 0.83
CA MET A 70 -1.30 12.30 -0.44
C MET A 70 -2.65 12.98 -0.29
N LYS A 71 -3.07 13.70 -1.34
CA LYS A 71 -4.40 14.32 -1.45
C LYS A 71 -4.97 14.05 -2.83
N THR A 72 -6.23 13.66 -2.89
CA THR A 72 -6.96 13.42 -4.14
C THR A 72 -7.71 14.66 -4.64
N GLU A 73 -8.25 14.60 -5.87
CA GLU A 73 -9.05 15.67 -6.47
C GLU A 73 -10.29 16.00 -5.64
N ASP A 74 -10.91 15.00 -5.03
CA ASP A 74 -12.08 15.13 -4.15
C ASP A 74 -11.72 15.43 -2.68
N GLU A 75 -10.51 15.94 -2.44
CA GLU A 75 -10.04 16.43 -1.15
C GLU A 75 -9.75 15.34 -0.10
N ALA A 76 -9.86 14.05 -0.41
CA ALA A 76 -9.49 12.98 0.52
C ALA A 76 -7.97 13.00 0.80
N ILE A 77 -7.60 12.75 2.05
CA ILE A 77 -6.21 12.76 2.52
C ILE A 77 -5.80 11.36 2.96
N CYS A 78 -4.57 10.98 2.59
CA CYS A 78 -3.90 9.78 3.11
C CYS A 78 -2.56 10.15 3.72
N THR A 79 -2.29 9.61 4.90
CA THR A 79 -0.95 9.58 5.52
C THR A 79 -0.50 8.13 5.60
N LEU A 80 0.70 7.86 5.09
CA LEU A 80 1.31 6.53 5.06
C LEU A 80 2.68 6.57 5.73
N SER A 81 2.87 5.74 6.73
CA SER A 81 4.16 5.52 7.37
C SER A 81 4.70 4.13 7.01
N LEU A 82 5.96 4.08 6.60
CA LEU A 82 6.65 2.87 6.16
C LEU A 82 7.94 2.69 6.96
N SER A 83 8.24 1.46 7.34
CA SER A 83 9.50 1.17 8.03
C SER A 83 9.99 -0.25 7.77
N PHE A 84 11.31 -0.41 7.58
CA PHE A 84 12.03 -1.68 7.65
C PHE A 84 12.68 -1.93 9.01
N ASN A 85 12.47 -1.02 9.97
CA ASN A 85 13.03 -1.11 11.32
C ASN A 85 12.10 -1.75 12.34
N ASN A 86 10.87 -2.06 11.95
CA ASN A 86 9.89 -2.58 12.89
C ASN A 86 10.22 -4.01 13.33
N ASN A 87 10.58 -4.16 14.58
CA ASN A 87 10.75 -5.46 15.27
C ASN A 87 9.64 -5.67 16.30
N GLY A 88 8.44 -5.20 16.00
CA GLY A 88 7.26 -5.27 16.87
C GLY A 88 6.15 -6.14 16.29
N PRO A 89 5.10 -6.40 17.08
CA PRO A 89 4.03 -7.33 16.73
C PRO A 89 3.07 -6.82 15.65
N PHE A 90 3.01 -5.50 15.40
CA PHE A 90 2.05 -4.90 14.49
C PHE A 90 2.75 -4.34 13.25
N GLY A 91 2.54 -5.00 12.11
CA GLY A 91 3.15 -4.61 10.83
C GLY A 91 2.29 -3.66 10.02
N THR A 92 1.01 -3.94 9.84
CA THR A 92 0.15 -3.19 8.91
C THR A 92 -1.24 -2.97 9.50
N PHE A 93 -1.74 -1.75 9.37
CA PHE A 93 -3.14 -1.41 9.59
C PHE A 93 -3.58 -0.27 8.67
N PHE A 94 -4.90 -0.14 8.47
CA PHE A 94 -5.53 0.97 7.76
C PHE A 94 -6.63 1.56 8.65
N ARG A 95 -6.53 2.86 8.96
CA ARG A 95 -7.59 3.60 9.65
C ARG A 95 -8.30 4.51 8.66
N TYR A 96 -9.58 4.36 8.58
CA TYR A 96 -10.47 5.17 7.76
C TYR A 96 -11.23 6.12 8.68
N ILE A 97 -11.11 7.42 8.44
CA ILE A 97 -11.88 8.45 9.14
C ILE A 97 -12.78 9.07 8.08
N CYS A 98 -14.07 8.78 8.17
CA CYS A 98 -15.07 9.13 7.18
C CYS A 98 -16.21 9.93 7.86
N ASP A 99 -17.04 10.60 7.08
CA ASP A 99 -18.18 11.36 7.59
C ASP A 99 -19.21 10.47 8.33
N ASN A 100 -19.29 9.21 7.94
CA ASN A 100 -20.22 8.21 8.53
C ASN A 100 -19.61 7.35 9.63
N GLY A 101 -18.33 7.59 10.01
CA GLY A 101 -17.69 6.85 11.09
C GLY A 101 -16.20 6.63 10.90
N THR A 102 -15.60 6.01 11.89
CA THR A 102 -14.20 5.59 11.88
C THR A 102 -14.12 4.07 11.85
N TYR A 103 -13.22 3.55 11.03
CA TYR A 103 -13.00 2.11 10.88
C TYR A 103 -11.50 1.80 10.95
N LEU A 104 -11.15 0.68 11.54
CA LEU A 104 -9.79 0.16 11.61
C LEU A 104 -9.73 -1.23 11.00
N ALA A 105 -9.06 -1.36 9.85
CA ALA A 105 -8.77 -2.65 9.25
C ALA A 105 -7.38 -3.12 9.66
N ARG A 106 -7.29 -4.36 10.10
CA ARG A 106 -6.06 -5.04 10.52
C ARG A 106 -6.06 -6.46 9.98
N TYR A 107 -5.28 -6.73 8.95
CA TYR A 107 -5.33 -8.01 8.25
C TYR A 107 -6.79 -8.38 7.86
N ASP A 108 -7.33 -9.47 8.42
CA ASP A 108 -8.69 -9.95 8.14
C ASP A 108 -9.75 -9.39 9.10
N ASP A 109 -9.35 -8.55 10.05
CA ASP A 109 -10.24 -7.99 11.05
C ASP A 109 -10.62 -6.54 10.71
N LEU A 110 -11.89 -6.19 10.93
CA LEU A 110 -12.41 -4.83 10.83
C LEU A 110 -13.06 -4.42 12.15
N TYR A 111 -12.73 -3.22 12.63
CA TYR A 111 -13.26 -2.63 13.85
C TYR A 111 -13.92 -1.29 13.55
N ASP A 112 -14.96 -0.94 14.30
CA ASP A 112 -15.58 0.39 14.29
C ASP A 112 -14.83 1.39 15.20
N GLY A 113 -15.35 2.63 15.27
CA GLY A 113 -14.77 3.70 16.09
C GLY A 113 -14.78 3.45 17.61
N ASP A 114 -15.61 2.56 18.07
CA ASP A 114 -15.69 2.11 19.48
C ASP A 114 -14.79 0.89 19.76
N ASN A 115 -13.96 0.51 18.78
CA ASN A 115 -13.08 -0.67 18.80
C ASN A 115 -13.85 -1.99 18.93
N LYS A 116 -15.08 -2.02 18.43
CA LYS A 116 -15.89 -3.22 18.36
C LYS A 116 -15.64 -3.89 17.02
N GLN A 117 -15.36 -5.19 17.05
CA GLN A 117 -15.17 -5.98 15.82
C GLN A 117 -16.47 -6.07 15.03
N ILE A 118 -16.37 -5.80 13.74
CA ILE A 118 -17.47 -5.91 12.80
C ILE A 118 -17.54 -7.34 12.27
N ASP A 119 -18.71 -7.95 12.31
CA ASP A 119 -18.91 -9.30 11.79
C ASP A 119 -18.85 -9.32 10.25
N LEU A 120 -17.82 -9.95 9.72
CA LEU A 120 -17.59 -10.13 8.29
C LEU A 120 -18.06 -11.49 7.77
N SER A 121 -18.70 -12.32 8.59
CA SER A 121 -19.10 -13.69 8.21
C SER A 121 -20.10 -13.75 7.03
N LYS A 122 -20.77 -12.64 6.73
CA LYS A 122 -21.70 -12.50 5.60
C LYS A 122 -21.09 -11.81 4.38
N VAL A 123 -19.86 -11.35 4.48
CA VAL A 123 -19.14 -10.73 3.36
C VAL A 123 -18.40 -11.85 2.64
N ASP A 124 -18.58 -11.90 1.33
CA ASP A 124 -17.82 -12.84 0.49
C ASP A 124 -16.37 -12.34 0.39
N VAL A 125 -15.63 -12.61 1.45
CA VAL A 125 -14.19 -12.35 1.52
C VAL A 125 -13.46 -13.68 1.40
N SER A 126 -12.53 -13.76 0.48
CA SER A 126 -11.63 -14.89 0.42
C SER A 126 -10.42 -14.64 1.32
N ASN A 127 -10.13 -15.58 2.18
CA ASN A 127 -8.86 -15.64 2.92
C ASN A 127 -7.67 -15.89 1.99
N ASN A 128 -7.91 -16.07 0.70
CA ASN A 128 -6.90 -16.30 -0.31
C ASN A 128 -7.07 -15.33 -1.51
N GLY A 129 -6.60 -14.11 -1.36
CA GLY A 129 -6.64 -13.08 -2.40
C GLY A 129 -5.93 -13.51 -3.70
N ILE A 130 -4.91 -14.37 -3.62
CA ILE A 130 -4.20 -14.91 -4.80
C ILE A 130 -5.14 -15.80 -5.61
N GLU A 131 -5.91 -16.67 -4.95
CA GLU A 131 -6.89 -17.53 -5.64
C GLU A 131 -7.97 -16.70 -6.34
N LEU A 132 -8.43 -15.60 -5.73
CA LEU A 132 -9.41 -14.70 -6.34
C LEU A 132 -8.85 -14.02 -7.58
N ILE A 133 -7.62 -13.56 -7.55
CA ILE A 133 -6.94 -12.94 -8.70
C ILE A 133 -6.83 -13.96 -9.84
N ASP A 134 -6.40 -15.18 -9.56
CA ASP A 134 -6.27 -16.24 -10.57
C ASP A 134 -7.62 -16.62 -11.16
N ARG A 135 -8.66 -16.76 -10.34
CA ARG A 135 -10.03 -17.06 -10.81
C ARG A 135 -10.58 -15.94 -11.70
N GLU A 136 -10.39 -14.68 -11.32
CA GLU A 136 -10.80 -13.52 -12.11
C GLU A 136 -10.07 -13.48 -13.45
N PHE A 137 -8.76 -13.70 -13.46
CA PHE A 137 -7.97 -13.71 -14.68
C PHE A 137 -8.43 -14.82 -15.66
N ILE A 138 -8.65 -16.04 -15.16
CA ILE A 138 -9.14 -17.14 -15.97
C ILE A 138 -10.56 -16.86 -16.49
N SER A 139 -11.43 -16.27 -15.67
CA SER A 139 -12.79 -15.89 -16.06
C SER A 139 -12.78 -14.85 -17.17
N ALA A 140 -11.95 -13.80 -17.03
CA ALA A 140 -11.79 -12.76 -18.04
C ALA A 140 -11.35 -13.33 -19.42
N ILE A 141 -10.41 -14.29 -19.43
CA ILE A 141 -9.99 -14.98 -20.66
C ILE A 141 -11.16 -15.76 -21.28
N ARG A 142 -11.90 -16.54 -20.49
CA ARG A 142 -13.01 -17.36 -20.96
C ARG A 142 -14.17 -16.54 -21.52
N GLU A 143 -14.42 -15.39 -20.89
CA GLU A 143 -15.51 -14.49 -21.23
C GLU A 143 -15.11 -13.43 -22.28
N HIS A 144 -13.85 -13.44 -22.74
CA HIS A 144 -13.29 -12.48 -23.70
C HIS A 144 -13.49 -11.01 -23.27
N ARG A 145 -13.32 -10.72 -21.98
CA ARG A 145 -13.39 -9.38 -21.39
C ARG A 145 -12.07 -8.97 -20.74
N PRO A 146 -11.84 -7.67 -20.50
CA PRO A 146 -10.76 -7.23 -19.64
C PRO A 146 -10.92 -7.79 -18.21
N PRO A 147 -9.83 -8.10 -17.49
CA PRO A 147 -9.89 -8.43 -16.07
C PRO A 147 -10.28 -7.19 -15.25
N ASN A 148 -10.78 -7.40 -14.03
CA ASN A 148 -11.19 -6.33 -13.12
C ASN A 148 -10.04 -5.40 -12.72
N ALA A 149 -8.81 -5.88 -12.79
CA ALA A 149 -7.60 -5.09 -12.62
C ALA A 149 -6.63 -5.39 -13.77
N CYS A 150 -6.22 -4.38 -14.48
CA CYS A 150 -5.27 -4.50 -15.59
C CYS A 150 -4.10 -3.51 -15.41
N VAL A 151 -3.06 -3.66 -16.21
CA VAL A 151 -1.85 -2.82 -16.10
C VAL A 151 -2.14 -1.33 -16.27
N THR A 152 -3.15 -0.97 -17.03
CA THR A 152 -3.56 0.44 -17.22
C THR A 152 -4.14 1.06 -15.97
N ASP A 153 -4.75 0.27 -15.10
CA ASP A 153 -5.33 0.76 -13.84
C ASP A 153 -4.25 1.15 -12.83
N ALA A 154 -3.09 0.49 -12.91
CA ALA A 154 -1.94 0.78 -12.04
C ALA A 154 -1.13 2.03 -12.47
N ILE A 155 -1.33 2.56 -13.68
CA ILE A 155 -0.52 3.68 -14.21
C ILE A 155 -0.57 4.89 -13.28
N SER A 156 -1.75 5.28 -12.82
CA SER A 156 -1.93 6.44 -11.95
C SER A 156 -1.17 6.31 -10.61
N ALA A 157 -1.12 5.09 -10.07
CA ALA A 157 -0.32 4.82 -8.86
C ALA A 157 1.18 4.94 -9.17
N MET A 158 1.64 4.43 -10.30
CA MET A 158 3.05 4.52 -10.71
C MET A 158 3.48 5.97 -10.98
N GLU A 159 2.64 6.79 -11.61
CA GLU A 159 2.89 8.22 -11.81
C GLU A 159 3.01 8.97 -10.47
N THR A 160 2.18 8.61 -9.49
CA THR A 160 2.25 9.18 -8.14
C THR A 160 3.56 8.81 -7.44
N LEU A 161 4.01 7.55 -7.55
CA LEU A 161 5.28 7.11 -6.97
C LEU A 161 6.48 7.79 -7.63
N ASP A 162 6.49 7.88 -8.96
CA ASP A 162 7.53 8.59 -9.71
C ASP A 162 7.64 10.06 -9.30
N LYS A 163 6.51 10.73 -9.08
CA LYS A 163 6.50 12.10 -8.57
C LYS A 163 7.09 12.20 -7.15
N ILE A 164 6.69 11.30 -6.26
CA ILE A 164 7.26 11.26 -4.89
C ILE A 164 8.77 11.00 -4.94
N GLU A 165 9.23 10.08 -5.78
CA GLU A 165 10.66 9.78 -5.92
C GLU A 165 11.46 10.99 -6.40
N ARG A 166 10.95 11.73 -7.40
CA ARG A 166 11.59 12.97 -7.87
C ARG A 166 11.67 14.03 -6.76
N ASP A 167 10.60 14.19 -6.00
CA ASP A 167 10.56 15.17 -4.90
C ASP A 167 11.58 14.79 -3.79
N LEU A 168 11.75 13.50 -3.49
CA LEU A 168 12.75 12.98 -2.54
C LEU A 168 14.21 13.22 -2.95
N HIS A 169 14.48 13.43 -4.25
CA HIS A 169 15.82 13.65 -4.81
C HIS A 169 16.06 15.11 -5.24
N SER A 170 15.11 16.02 -4.93
CA SER A 170 15.14 17.43 -5.39
C SER A 170 15.87 18.38 -4.44
N ASP A 171 16.55 17.90 -3.37
CA ASP A 171 17.32 18.68 -2.40
C ASP A 171 18.78 18.91 -2.83
#